data_b5ee364fa5f64c8809ecbbe27559c8cf
#
_entry.id   b5ee364fa5f64c8809ecbbe27559c8cf
#
_cell.length_a   1.000
_cell.length_b   1.000
_cell.length_c   1.000
_cell.angle_alpha   90.00
_cell.angle_beta   90.00
_cell.angle_gamma   90.00
#
_symmetry.space_group_name_H-M   'P 1'
#
loop_
_entity.id
_entity.type
_entity.pdbx_description
1 polymer ?
#
loop_
_entity_poly.entity_id
_entity_poly.type
_entity_poly.pdbx_seq_one_letter_code
_entity_poly.pdbx_strand_id
1 'polypeptide(L)'
;MKRLKKLTKRLFLLTVVVIVIAGCALAGSGYKMYRDALNHQSLESKVAEVQSNLSYTTLSEMPELYLDAVVAVEDHRFEQHFGIDLIAIGRAAWNNLTSWSLREGGSTITQQLAKNMYFTQEKSFIRKIAEMFMAFRLESSYT
;
A
#
# COMPACT_ATOMS: atom_id res chain seq x y z
N MET A 1 27.17 37.30 4.59
CA MET A 1 27.18 35.84 4.75
C MET A 1 26.24 35.35 5.89
N LYS A 2 26.27 35.86 7.12
CA LYS A 2 25.40 35.38 8.23
C LYS A 2 23.89 35.52 7.97
N ARG A 3 23.43 36.63 7.33
CA ARG A 3 22.02 36.85 6.99
C ARG A 3 21.52 35.84 5.92
N LEU A 4 22.35 35.55 4.91
CA LEU A 4 22.02 34.59 3.86
C LEU A 4 21.85 33.18 4.44
N LYS A 5 22.79 32.72 5.30
CA LYS A 5 22.68 31.42 6.00
C LYS A 5 21.43 31.34 6.88
N LYS A 6 21.02 32.43 7.52
CA LYS A 6 19.79 32.48 8.31
C LYS A 6 18.53 32.39 7.42
N LEU A 7 18.55 33.01 6.25
CA LEU A 7 17.46 32.96 5.30
C LEU A 7 17.30 31.55 4.68
N THR A 8 18.41 30.93 4.24
CA THR A 8 18.38 29.57 3.70
C THR A 8 17.89 28.54 4.73
N LYS A 9 18.33 28.67 5.99
CA LYS A 9 17.84 27.80 7.09
C LYS A 9 16.33 27.97 7.33
N ARG A 10 15.82 29.21 7.28
CA ARG A 10 14.37 29.46 7.44
C ARG A 10 13.58 28.88 6.27
N LEU A 11 14.07 29.08 5.04
CA LEU A 11 13.42 28.54 3.85
C LEU A 11 13.38 27.01 3.90
N PHE A 12 14.51 26.36 4.23
CA PHE A 12 14.59 24.92 4.41
C PHE A 12 13.56 24.41 5.46
N LEU A 13 13.50 25.09 6.62
CA LEU A 13 12.54 24.72 7.67
C LEU A 13 11.10 24.85 7.18
N LEU A 14 10.77 25.94 6.49
CA LEU A 14 9.42 26.12 5.89
C LEU A 14 9.09 25.03 4.89
N THR A 15 10.03 24.66 4.02
CA THR A 15 9.84 23.55 3.07
C THR A 15 9.57 22.24 3.80
N VAL A 16 10.33 21.91 4.84
CA VAL A 16 10.10 20.72 5.65
C VAL A 16 8.71 20.73 6.30
N VAL A 17 8.31 21.85 6.88
CA VAL A 17 6.98 22.01 7.49
C VAL A 17 5.87 21.79 6.47
N VAL A 18 5.99 22.37 5.27
CA VAL A 18 5.01 22.19 4.18
C VAL A 18 4.93 20.71 3.75
N ILE A 19 6.07 20.04 3.60
CA ILE A 19 6.12 18.60 3.26
C ILE A 19 5.41 17.76 4.34
N VAL A 20 5.68 18.04 5.63
CA VAL A 20 5.05 17.33 6.74
C VAL A 20 3.53 17.55 6.76
N ILE A 21 3.07 18.80 6.59
CA ILE A 21 1.64 19.11 6.54
C ILE A 21 0.97 18.39 5.36
N ALA A 22 1.58 18.42 4.17
CA ALA A 22 1.07 17.73 2.99
C ALA A 22 1.02 16.20 3.21
N GLY A 23 2.07 15.63 3.81
CA GLY A 23 2.11 14.21 4.17
C GLY A 23 1.01 13.82 5.16
N CYS A 24 0.80 14.62 6.21
CA CYS A 24 -0.29 14.40 7.17
C CYS A 24 -1.68 14.51 6.51
N ALA A 25 -1.88 15.47 5.62
CA ALA A 25 -3.14 15.63 4.89
C ALA A 25 -3.43 14.43 3.97
N LEU A 26 -2.41 13.95 3.25
CA LEU A 26 -2.52 12.74 2.42
C LEU A 26 -2.80 11.50 3.27
N ALA A 27 -2.08 11.32 4.38
CA ALA A 27 -2.31 10.21 5.29
C ALA A 27 -3.73 10.24 5.90
N GLY A 28 -4.19 11.41 6.33
CA GLY A 28 -5.55 11.60 6.84
C GLY A 28 -6.63 11.31 5.80
N SER A 29 -6.41 11.74 4.55
CA SER A 29 -7.33 11.46 3.42
C SER A 29 -7.37 9.96 3.09
N GLY A 30 -6.22 9.29 3.08
CA GLY A 30 -6.14 7.84 2.89
C GLY A 30 -6.78 7.06 4.03
N TYR A 31 -6.56 7.47 5.27
CA TYR A 31 -7.23 6.88 6.44
C TYR A 31 -8.74 7.06 6.39
N LYS A 32 -9.22 8.25 5.99
CA LYS A 32 -10.64 8.48 5.79
C LYS A 32 -11.23 7.54 4.74
N MET A 33 -10.60 7.42 3.57
CA MET A 33 -11.03 6.50 2.50
C MET A 33 -11.08 5.04 3.00
N TYR A 34 -10.08 4.58 3.76
CA TYR A 34 -10.07 3.27 4.40
C TYR A 34 -11.25 3.09 5.37
N ARG A 35 -11.52 4.08 6.23
CA ARG A 35 -12.65 4.05 7.17
C ARG A 35 -13.99 4.05 6.47
N ASP A 36 -14.14 4.84 5.42
CA ASP A 36 -15.37 4.92 4.62
C ASP A 36 -15.65 3.56 3.94
N ALA A 37 -14.61 2.89 3.41
CA ALA A 37 -14.71 1.56 2.83
C ALA A 37 -15.21 0.51 3.85
N LEU A 38 -14.65 0.48 5.07
CA LEU A 38 -15.09 -0.42 6.13
C LEU A 38 -16.49 -0.09 6.67
N ASN A 39 -16.87 1.18 6.70
CA ASN A 39 -18.22 1.60 7.11
C ASN A 39 -19.27 1.19 6.06
N HIS A 40 -18.90 1.14 4.79
CA HIS A 40 -19.76 0.68 3.71
C HIS A 40 -19.94 -0.84 3.76
N GLN A 41 -18.87 -1.59 3.98
CA GLN A 41 -18.90 -3.05 4.11
C GLN A 41 -17.79 -3.52 5.07
N SER A 42 -18.16 -4.24 6.13
CA SER A 42 -17.19 -4.76 7.08
C SER A 42 -16.24 -5.78 6.44
N LEU A 43 -15.06 -5.96 7.02
CA LEU A 43 -14.07 -6.90 6.48
C LEU A 43 -14.60 -8.33 6.48
N GLU A 44 -15.28 -8.74 7.54
CA GLU A 44 -15.87 -10.06 7.69
C GLU A 44 -16.93 -10.33 6.61
N SER A 45 -17.80 -9.33 6.35
CA SER A 45 -18.82 -9.41 5.31
C SER A 45 -18.20 -9.48 3.91
N LYS A 46 -17.12 -8.73 3.68
CA LYS A 46 -16.42 -8.75 2.39
C LYS A 46 -15.70 -10.06 2.14
N VAL A 47 -15.07 -10.64 3.15
CA VAL A 47 -14.46 -11.97 3.08
C VAL A 47 -15.50 -13.04 2.80
N ALA A 48 -16.64 -13.01 3.50
CA ALA A 48 -17.75 -13.95 3.27
C ALA A 48 -18.30 -13.84 1.83
N GLU A 49 -18.42 -12.62 1.30
CA GLU A 49 -18.82 -12.39 -0.10
C GLU A 49 -17.84 -13.04 -1.09
N VAL A 50 -16.52 -12.84 -0.88
CA VAL A 50 -15.48 -13.46 -1.72
C VAL A 50 -15.54 -14.98 -1.65
N GLN A 51 -15.67 -15.55 -0.44
CA GLN A 51 -15.73 -16.99 -0.23
C GLN A 51 -17.01 -17.63 -0.75
N SER A 52 -18.10 -16.88 -0.86
CA SER A 52 -19.37 -17.36 -1.43
C SER A 52 -19.39 -17.37 -2.97
N ASN A 53 -18.35 -16.83 -3.61
CA ASN A 53 -18.27 -16.81 -5.07
C ASN A 53 -18.09 -18.23 -5.61
N LEU A 54 -18.83 -18.59 -6.68
CA LEU A 54 -18.75 -19.91 -7.31
C LEU A 54 -17.35 -20.24 -7.86
N SER A 55 -16.53 -19.24 -8.13
CA SER A 55 -15.15 -19.41 -8.59
C SER A 55 -14.13 -19.35 -7.47
N TYR A 56 -14.57 -19.30 -6.21
CA TYR A 56 -13.65 -19.30 -5.07
C TYR A 56 -12.96 -20.67 -4.96
N THR A 57 -11.64 -20.63 -4.88
CA THR A 57 -10.78 -21.82 -4.75
C THR A 57 -9.95 -21.65 -3.47
N THR A 58 -9.94 -22.66 -2.62
CA THR A 58 -9.14 -22.64 -1.38
C THR A 58 -7.65 -22.85 -1.69
N LEU A 59 -6.77 -22.41 -0.78
CA LEU A 59 -5.32 -22.63 -0.96
C LEU A 59 -4.96 -24.12 -1.09
N SER A 60 -5.67 -25.00 -0.38
CA SER A 60 -5.45 -26.46 -0.43
C SER A 60 -5.82 -27.09 -1.78
N GLU A 61 -6.62 -26.42 -2.58
CA GLU A 61 -7.00 -26.85 -3.93
C GLU A 61 -6.07 -26.30 -5.02
N MET A 62 -5.18 -25.38 -4.68
CA MET A 62 -4.23 -24.78 -5.61
C MET A 62 -2.93 -25.60 -5.66
N PRO A 63 -2.33 -25.79 -6.84
CA PRO A 63 -1.00 -26.40 -6.95
C PRO A 63 0.05 -25.58 -6.19
N GLU A 64 0.90 -26.24 -5.38
CA GLU A 64 1.98 -25.60 -4.63
C GLU A 64 2.88 -24.74 -5.53
N LEU A 65 3.27 -25.27 -6.70
CA LEU A 65 4.06 -24.54 -7.68
C LEU A 65 3.42 -23.21 -8.12
N TYR A 66 2.08 -23.15 -8.17
CA TYR A 66 1.38 -21.91 -8.50
C TYR A 66 1.50 -20.88 -7.35
N LEU A 67 1.34 -21.34 -6.12
CA LEU A 67 1.48 -20.47 -4.92
C LEU A 67 2.89 -19.92 -4.83
N ASP A 68 3.91 -20.76 -5.00
CA ASP A 68 5.31 -20.36 -5.02
C ASP A 68 5.60 -19.35 -6.14
N ALA A 69 5.08 -19.59 -7.33
CA ALA A 69 5.26 -18.67 -8.46
C ALA A 69 4.62 -17.30 -8.21
N VAL A 70 3.43 -17.25 -7.62
CA VAL A 70 2.77 -15.97 -7.25
C VAL A 70 3.61 -15.20 -6.23
N VAL A 71 4.07 -15.86 -5.18
CA VAL A 71 4.92 -15.23 -4.16
C VAL A 71 6.24 -14.75 -4.77
N ALA A 72 6.90 -15.58 -5.57
CA ALA A 72 8.19 -15.25 -6.18
C ALA A 72 8.10 -14.04 -7.14
N VAL A 73 7.00 -13.90 -7.86
CA VAL A 73 6.83 -12.85 -8.88
C VAL A 73 6.26 -11.56 -8.29
N GLU A 74 5.21 -11.68 -7.47
CA GLU A 74 4.47 -10.52 -6.98
C GLU A 74 5.06 -9.95 -5.69
N ASP A 75 5.54 -10.84 -4.80
CA ASP A 75 5.96 -10.43 -3.46
C ASP A 75 6.92 -11.46 -2.82
N HIS A 76 8.12 -11.55 -3.35
CA HIS A 76 9.12 -12.58 -2.95
C HIS A 76 9.52 -12.54 -1.47
N ARG A 77 9.07 -11.53 -0.72
CA ARG A 77 9.32 -11.39 0.73
C ARG A 77 8.02 -11.44 1.55
N PHE A 78 6.97 -12.01 0.98
CA PHE A 78 5.62 -12.08 1.58
C PHE A 78 5.65 -12.53 3.05
N GLU A 79 6.41 -13.58 3.37
CA GLU A 79 6.57 -14.11 4.73
C GLU A 79 7.45 -13.23 5.67
N GLN A 80 8.04 -12.13 5.16
CA GLN A 80 9.03 -11.33 5.90
C GLN A 80 8.53 -9.95 6.29
N HIS A 81 7.30 -9.62 5.93
CA HIS A 81 6.71 -8.32 6.23
C HIS A 81 5.26 -8.48 6.71
N PHE A 82 4.69 -7.40 7.22
CA PHE A 82 3.32 -7.36 7.73
C PHE A 82 2.47 -6.43 6.85
N GLY A 83 2.01 -6.98 5.72
CA GLY A 83 1.14 -6.30 4.75
C GLY A 83 1.80 -5.24 3.89
N ILE A 84 2.97 -4.69 4.26
CA ILE A 84 3.73 -3.69 3.52
C ILE A 84 5.21 -4.06 3.52
N ASP A 85 5.84 -4.08 2.35
CA ASP A 85 7.28 -4.24 2.21
C ASP A 85 7.97 -2.89 1.96
N LEU A 86 8.53 -2.29 3.03
CA LEU A 86 9.26 -1.02 2.94
C LEU A 86 10.54 -1.12 2.11
N ILE A 87 11.16 -2.30 2.04
CA ILE A 87 12.37 -2.53 1.24
C ILE A 87 12.00 -2.57 -0.24
N ALA A 88 10.91 -3.26 -0.61
CA ALA A 88 10.41 -3.26 -1.98
C ALA A 88 9.98 -1.86 -2.43
N ILE A 89 9.30 -1.09 -1.58
CA ILE A 89 8.94 0.30 -1.86
C ILE A 89 10.19 1.15 -2.08
N GLY A 90 11.20 1.04 -1.21
CA GLY A 90 12.47 1.77 -1.35
C GLY A 90 13.22 1.41 -2.62
N ARG A 91 13.30 0.11 -2.96
CA ARG A 91 13.90 -0.39 -4.20
C ARG A 91 13.17 0.15 -5.43
N ALA A 92 11.84 0.03 -5.47
CA ALA A 92 11.04 0.52 -6.58
C ALA A 92 11.17 2.05 -6.75
N ALA A 93 11.18 2.82 -5.66
CA ALA A 93 11.39 4.26 -5.69
C ALA A 93 12.77 4.60 -6.27
N TRP A 94 13.83 3.93 -5.83
CA TRP A 94 15.19 4.13 -6.34
C TRP A 94 15.31 3.79 -7.83
N ASN A 95 14.80 2.62 -8.24
CA ASN A 95 14.88 2.17 -9.63
C ASN A 95 14.06 3.06 -10.56
N ASN A 96 12.86 3.47 -10.16
CA ASN A 96 12.03 4.39 -10.94
C ASN A 96 12.68 5.78 -11.06
N LEU A 97 13.35 6.27 -10.01
CA LEU A 97 14.06 7.55 -10.02
C LEU A 97 15.28 7.51 -10.94
N THR A 98 16.08 6.44 -10.86
CA THR A 98 17.32 6.31 -11.64
C THR A 98 17.06 5.97 -13.11
N SER A 99 16.00 5.22 -13.41
CA SER A 99 15.62 4.85 -14.77
C SER A 99 14.71 5.87 -15.46
N TRP A 100 14.31 6.95 -14.78
CA TRP A 100 13.33 7.93 -15.27
C TRP A 100 12.05 7.27 -15.81
N SER A 101 11.66 6.11 -15.23
CA SER A 101 10.49 5.34 -15.68
C SER A 101 9.73 4.76 -14.49
N LEU A 102 8.40 4.75 -14.55
CA LEU A 102 7.52 4.15 -13.54
C LEU A 102 7.19 2.69 -13.91
N ARG A 103 8.22 1.84 -13.99
CA ARG A 103 8.08 0.44 -14.42
C ARG A 103 8.01 -0.54 -13.25
N GLU A 104 8.69 -0.23 -12.15
CA GLU A 104 8.77 -1.14 -11.00
C GLU A 104 7.73 -0.76 -9.94
N GLY A 105 6.94 -1.75 -9.52
CA GLY A 105 5.99 -1.67 -8.41
C GLY A 105 6.59 -2.21 -7.12
N GLY A 106 6.20 -1.63 -5.99
CA GLY A 106 6.55 -2.11 -4.65
C GLY A 106 5.32 -2.48 -3.84
N SER A 107 4.24 -2.92 -4.51
CA SER A 107 3.00 -3.33 -3.82
C SER A 107 3.07 -4.79 -3.43
N THR A 108 2.66 -5.11 -2.22
CA THR A 108 2.57 -6.49 -1.72
C THR A 108 1.31 -7.20 -2.22
N ILE A 109 1.27 -8.53 -2.10
CA ILE A 109 0.08 -9.35 -2.36
C ILE A 109 -1.09 -8.84 -1.52
N THR A 110 -0.88 -8.56 -0.22
CA THR A 110 -1.92 -8.07 0.69
C THR A 110 -2.45 -6.70 0.27
N GLN A 111 -1.59 -5.78 -0.23
CA GLN A 111 -2.04 -4.50 -0.77
C GLN A 111 -2.84 -4.67 -2.08
N GLN A 112 -2.48 -5.63 -2.93
CA GLN A 112 -3.22 -5.94 -4.14
C GLN A 112 -4.60 -6.54 -3.80
N LEU A 113 -4.66 -7.44 -2.80
CA LEU A 113 -5.91 -7.98 -2.27
C LEU A 113 -6.80 -6.85 -1.73
N ALA A 114 -6.27 -5.99 -0.86
CA ALA A 114 -6.98 -4.83 -0.32
C ALA A 114 -7.59 -3.95 -1.42
N LYS A 115 -6.79 -3.65 -2.46
CA LYS A 115 -7.23 -2.90 -3.64
C LYS A 115 -8.41 -3.58 -4.34
N ASN A 116 -8.30 -4.87 -4.63
CA ASN A 116 -9.29 -5.62 -5.39
C ASN A 116 -10.61 -5.83 -4.60
N MET A 117 -10.52 -5.91 -3.27
CA MET A 117 -11.70 -6.06 -2.40
C MET A 117 -12.48 -4.77 -2.22
N TYR A 118 -11.79 -3.63 -2.07
CA TYR A 118 -12.42 -2.41 -1.56
C TYR A 118 -12.30 -1.17 -2.44
N PHE A 119 -11.33 -1.13 -3.36
CA PHE A 119 -11.01 0.11 -4.06
C PHE A 119 -11.14 -0.03 -5.58
N THR A 120 -11.28 1.11 -6.25
CA THR A 120 -11.33 1.18 -7.72
C THR A 120 -9.92 1.08 -8.32
N GLN A 121 -9.85 0.89 -9.66
CA GLN A 121 -8.57 0.83 -10.38
C GLN A 121 -7.95 2.22 -10.66
N GLU A 122 -8.61 3.32 -10.29
CA GLU A 122 -8.05 4.67 -10.45
C GLU A 122 -6.72 4.83 -9.73
N LYS A 123 -5.74 5.39 -10.43
CA LYS A 123 -4.41 5.64 -9.86
C LYS A 123 -4.47 6.90 -8.98
N SER A 124 -4.36 6.72 -7.66
CA SER A 124 -4.37 7.80 -6.67
C SER A 124 -3.43 7.48 -5.52
N PHE A 125 -2.65 8.47 -5.09
CA PHE A 125 -1.83 8.35 -3.88
C PHE A 125 -2.68 8.15 -2.62
N ILE A 126 -3.86 8.79 -2.55
CA ILE A 126 -4.80 8.65 -1.42
C ILE A 126 -5.29 7.21 -1.33
N ARG A 127 -5.69 6.61 -2.46
CA ARG A 127 -6.06 5.20 -2.51
C ARG A 127 -4.91 4.30 -2.09
N LYS A 128 -3.67 4.60 -2.54
CA LYS A 128 -2.50 3.78 -2.17
C LYS A 128 -2.25 3.78 -0.66
N ILE A 129 -2.47 4.91 0.01
CA ILE A 129 -2.40 5.01 1.46
C ILE A 129 -3.56 4.23 2.11
N ALA A 130 -4.78 4.31 1.55
CA ALA A 130 -5.92 3.52 2.03
C ALA A 130 -5.68 2.01 1.91
N GLU A 131 -5.07 1.55 0.81
CA GLU A 131 -4.63 0.15 0.62
C GLU A 131 -3.64 -0.29 1.71
N MET A 132 -2.71 0.58 2.11
CA MET A 132 -1.75 0.28 3.19
C MET A 132 -2.47 0.07 4.53
N PHE A 133 -3.42 0.93 4.89
CA PHE A 133 -4.22 0.75 6.12
C PHE A 133 -5.08 -0.53 6.05
N MET A 134 -5.66 -0.82 4.90
CA MET A 134 -6.45 -2.04 4.72
C MET A 134 -5.57 -3.30 4.74
N ALA A 135 -4.36 -3.26 4.18
CA ALA A 135 -3.40 -4.35 4.25
C ALA A 135 -3.02 -4.68 5.70
N PHE A 136 -2.72 -3.67 6.53
CA PHE A 136 -2.50 -3.88 7.97
C PHE A 136 -3.72 -4.49 8.67
N ARG A 137 -4.93 -4.07 8.30
CA ARG A 137 -6.15 -4.62 8.87
C ARG A 137 -6.35 -6.08 8.47
N LEU A 138 -6.07 -6.44 7.22
CA LEU A 138 -6.12 -7.81 6.72
C LEU A 138 -5.15 -8.71 7.51
N GLU A 139 -3.87 -8.35 7.56
CA GLU A 139 -2.84 -9.09 8.27
C GLU A 139 -3.11 -9.22 9.78
N SER A 140 -3.76 -8.22 10.39
CA SER A 140 -4.12 -8.28 11.81
C SER A 140 -5.35 -9.14 12.10
N SER A 141 -6.14 -9.48 11.10
CA SER A 141 -7.41 -10.20 11.25
C SER A 141 -7.36 -11.61 10.67
N TYR A 142 -6.47 -11.86 9.72
CA TYR A 142 -6.34 -13.13 9.01
C TYR A 142 -4.85 -13.45 8.85
N THR A 143 -4.49 -14.69 9.10
CA THR A 143 -3.14 -15.27 8.92
C THR A 143 -3.13 -16.18 7.72
#